data_2d85cc1616dc83f07c21af18e4e9a619
#
_entry.id   2d85cc1616dc83f07c21af18e4e9a619
#
_cell.length_a   1.000
_cell.length_b   1.000
_cell.length_c   1.000
_cell.angle_alpha   90.00
_cell.angle_beta   90.00
_cell.angle_gamma   90.00
#
_symmetry.space_group_name_H-M   'P 1'
#
loop_
_entity.id
_entity.type
_entity.pdbx_description
1 polymer ?
#
loop_
_entity_poly.entity_id
_entity_poly.type
_entity_poly.pdbx_seq_one_letter_code
_entity_poly.pdbx_strand_id
1 'polypeptide(L)'
;MRTLKALTTCAILTLVATSSLTVTADEAVNTSKATPLILEKNEGEKRLWRPIEGAKGWNAVPGPFILKVDRHNGGSSHLVFGTEDIPPGESIDRHRHPGADEILFLQNGHARVHLGDRTREVHGDATVFIPANTWIEVTNLGTEPISFVFVFSAPGFENFMRAESTPEGQKITPLTKAEDAQIQKEHGHAVIYAEP
;
A
#
# COMPACT_ATOMS: atom_id res chain seq x y z
N MET A 1 -60.98 -18.19 63.58
CA MET A 1 -61.07 -17.97 62.11
C MET A 1 -59.92 -17.13 61.69
N ARG A 2 -58.87 -17.74 61.06
CA ARG A 2 -57.66 -17.05 60.52
C ARG A 2 -57.66 -17.27 59.02
N THR A 3 -57.82 -16.22 58.24
CA THR A 3 -57.85 -16.20 56.81
C THR A 3 -56.37 -16.18 56.32
N LEU A 4 -55.97 -17.16 55.53
CA LEU A 4 -54.69 -17.31 54.89
C LEU A 4 -54.70 -16.48 53.57
N LYS A 5 -53.84 -15.51 53.45
CA LYS A 5 -53.61 -14.78 52.18
C LYS A 5 -52.55 -15.50 51.37
N ALA A 6 -52.93 -15.92 50.17
CA ALA A 6 -52.01 -16.47 49.19
C ALA A 6 -51.17 -15.35 48.54
N LEU A 7 -49.84 -15.46 48.58
CA LEU A 7 -48.93 -14.64 47.78
C LEU A 7 -48.69 -15.30 46.42
N THR A 8 -49.11 -14.61 45.39
CA THR A 8 -48.79 -15.00 44.01
C THR A 8 -47.42 -14.40 43.62
N THR A 9 -46.41 -15.24 43.47
CA THR A 9 -45.10 -14.83 43.01
C THR A 9 -45.10 -14.82 41.48
N CYS A 10 -44.99 -13.62 40.88
CA CYS A 10 -44.84 -13.43 39.45
C CYS A 10 -43.37 -13.59 39.09
N ALA A 11 -43.02 -14.68 38.41
CA ALA A 11 -41.66 -14.89 37.88
C ALA A 11 -41.52 -14.13 36.55
N ILE A 12 -40.70 -13.09 36.55
CA ILE A 12 -40.32 -12.39 35.32
C ILE A 12 -39.20 -13.18 34.67
N LEU A 13 -39.49 -13.81 33.53
CA LEU A 13 -38.54 -14.51 32.69
C LEU A 13 -37.81 -13.46 31.81
N THR A 14 -36.59 -13.10 32.17
CA THR A 14 -35.75 -12.21 31.36
C THR A 14 -35.14 -13.03 30.24
N LEU A 15 -35.59 -12.84 29.02
CA LEU A 15 -35.03 -13.44 27.81
C LEU A 15 -33.75 -12.66 27.45
N VAL A 16 -32.58 -13.23 27.75
CA VAL A 16 -31.30 -12.71 27.29
C VAL A 16 -31.11 -13.17 25.84
N ALA A 17 -31.32 -12.26 24.89
CA ALA A 17 -30.98 -12.50 23.50
C ALA A 17 -29.46 -12.42 23.34
N THR A 18 -28.80 -13.57 23.25
CA THR A 18 -27.40 -13.66 22.84
C THR A 18 -27.33 -13.46 21.33
N SER A 19 -27.03 -12.23 20.89
CA SER A 19 -26.62 -11.98 19.51
C SER A 19 -25.25 -12.62 19.28
N SER A 20 -25.22 -13.78 18.65
CA SER A 20 -24.01 -14.35 18.07
C SER A 20 -23.56 -13.44 16.95
N LEU A 21 -22.49 -12.67 17.18
CA LEU A 21 -21.69 -12.07 16.13
C LEU A 21 -21.12 -13.23 15.30
N THR A 22 -21.72 -13.48 14.15
CA THR A 22 -21.07 -14.28 13.10
C THR A 22 -19.91 -13.45 12.59
N VAL A 23 -18.70 -13.74 13.11
CA VAL A 23 -17.48 -13.36 12.43
C VAL A 23 -17.53 -14.05 11.08
N THR A 24 -17.74 -13.27 10.03
CA THR A 24 -17.63 -13.75 8.66
C THR A 24 -16.23 -14.30 8.50
N ALA A 25 -16.16 -15.55 8.03
CA ALA A 25 -14.92 -16.24 7.79
C ALA A 25 -13.99 -15.32 7.00
N ASP A 26 -12.84 -15.06 7.61
CA ASP A 26 -11.63 -14.57 6.97
C ASP A 26 -11.51 -15.23 5.59
N GLU A 27 -11.31 -14.41 4.55
CA GLU A 27 -11.02 -14.95 3.22
C GLU A 27 -9.91 -15.97 3.39
N ALA A 28 -10.18 -17.20 3.03
CA ALA A 28 -9.22 -18.29 3.15
C ALA A 28 -7.94 -17.83 2.42
N VAL A 29 -6.94 -17.45 3.20
CA VAL A 29 -5.60 -17.13 2.67
C VAL A 29 -5.23 -18.35 1.86
N ASN A 30 -5.24 -18.19 0.55
CA ASN A 30 -4.77 -19.23 -0.37
C ASN A 30 -3.30 -19.48 -0.03
N THR A 31 -3.04 -20.47 0.80
CA THR A 31 -1.70 -20.94 1.15
C THR A 31 -1.10 -21.73 0.01
N SER A 32 -1.18 -21.19 -1.22
CA SER A 32 -0.37 -21.71 -2.31
C SER A 32 1.08 -21.59 -1.84
N LYS A 33 1.77 -22.73 -1.83
CA LYS A 33 3.17 -22.77 -1.42
C LYS A 33 3.96 -21.79 -2.27
N ALA A 34 4.64 -20.82 -1.62
CA ALA A 34 5.47 -19.85 -2.31
C ALA A 34 6.48 -20.58 -3.23
N THR A 35 6.63 -20.05 -4.43
CA THR A 35 7.53 -20.61 -5.45
C THR A 35 8.84 -19.84 -5.45
N PRO A 36 10.00 -20.49 -5.32
CA PRO A 36 11.29 -19.83 -5.45
C PRO A 36 11.42 -19.18 -6.83
N LEU A 37 11.89 -17.93 -6.86
CA LEU A 37 12.11 -17.15 -8.08
C LEU A 37 13.57 -16.70 -8.17
N ILE A 38 14.09 -16.66 -9.40
CA ILE A 38 15.34 -15.99 -9.76
C ILE A 38 14.96 -15.05 -10.90
N LEU A 39 15.08 -13.74 -10.68
CA LEU A 39 14.64 -12.71 -11.63
C LEU A 39 15.81 -11.76 -11.94
N GLU A 40 16.06 -11.56 -13.21
CA GLU A 40 16.98 -10.56 -13.71
C GLU A 40 16.44 -9.13 -13.47
N LYS A 41 17.29 -8.10 -13.72
CA LYS A 41 16.96 -6.69 -13.45
C LYS A 41 15.59 -6.29 -14.01
N ASN A 42 15.27 -6.69 -15.23
CA ASN A 42 14.07 -6.26 -15.96
C ASN A 42 12.97 -7.33 -16.01
N GLU A 43 13.04 -8.35 -15.15
CA GLU A 43 12.03 -9.41 -15.02
C GLU A 43 11.10 -9.14 -13.85
N GLY A 44 9.85 -9.57 -14.00
CA GLY A 44 8.76 -9.35 -13.07
C GLY A 44 7.51 -8.79 -13.78
N GLU A 45 6.53 -8.38 -13.03
CA GLU A 45 5.33 -7.74 -13.55
C GLU A 45 5.60 -6.26 -13.81
N LYS A 46 5.85 -5.89 -15.05
CA LYS A 46 6.11 -4.52 -15.48
C LYS A 46 4.82 -3.76 -15.65
N ARG A 47 4.77 -2.58 -15.04
CA ARG A 47 3.59 -1.72 -15.07
C ARG A 47 4.01 -0.25 -15.22
N LEU A 48 3.02 0.56 -15.61
CA LEU A 48 3.15 2.01 -15.74
C LEU A 48 2.06 2.67 -14.90
N TRP A 49 2.43 3.57 -13.99
CA TRP A 49 1.48 4.42 -13.29
C TRP A 49 0.59 5.15 -14.31
N ARG A 50 -0.68 5.23 -14.03
CA ARG A 50 -1.64 5.98 -14.85
C ARG A 50 -1.58 7.45 -14.45
N PRO A 51 -1.42 8.39 -15.41
CA PRO A 51 -1.54 9.80 -15.11
C PRO A 51 -2.90 10.13 -14.50
N ILE A 52 -2.94 11.08 -13.57
CA ILE A 52 -4.20 11.58 -12.98
C ILE A 52 -4.62 12.86 -13.73
N GLU A 53 -5.87 12.96 -14.14
CA GLU A 53 -6.39 14.10 -14.87
C GLU A 53 -6.24 15.42 -14.09
N GLY A 54 -5.51 16.38 -14.71
CA GLY A 54 -5.24 17.68 -14.12
C GLY A 54 -4.18 17.70 -13.01
N ALA A 55 -3.50 16.56 -12.75
CA ALA A 55 -2.32 16.53 -11.89
C ALA A 55 -1.12 17.20 -12.55
N LYS A 56 -0.08 17.45 -11.77
CA LYS A 56 1.22 17.98 -12.19
C LYS A 56 2.32 17.07 -11.67
N GLY A 57 3.54 17.27 -12.21
CA GLY A 57 4.70 16.51 -11.77
C GLY A 57 4.56 15.03 -12.08
N TRP A 58 5.05 14.19 -11.18
CA TRP A 58 5.07 12.73 -11.32
C TRP A 58 3.69 12.13 -11.65
N ASN A 59 2.63 12.61 -11.00
CA ASN A 59 1.28 12.13 -11.22
C ASN A 59 0.65 12.56 -12.57
N ALA A 60 1.36 13.35 -13.38
CA ALA A 60 0.92 13.79 -14.70
C ALA A 60 1.47 12.91 -15.83
N VAL A 61 2.42 12.03 -15.56
CA VAL A 61 3.11 11.22 -16.57
C VAL A 61 3.14 9.75 -16.17
N PRO A 62 3.15 8.81 -17.14
CA PRO A 62 3.33 7.40 -16.82
C PRO A 62 4.73 7.16 -16.23
N GLY A 63 4.80 6.55 -15.06
CA GLY A 63 6.04 6.16 -14.40
C GLY A 63 6.21 4.63 -14.40
N PRO A 64 7.38 4.08 -14.80
CA PRO A 64 7.59 2.65 -14.82
C PRO A 64 7.93 2.09 -13.44
N PHE A 65 7.37 0.93 -13.12
CA PHE A 65 7.79 0.11 -11.98
C PHE A 65 7.69 -1.38 -12.31
N ILE A 66 8.33 -2.21 -11.49
CA ILE A 66 8.30 -3.66 -11.62
C ILE A 66 7.96 -4.29 -10.27
N LEU A 67 6.84 -4.99 -10.19
CA LEU A 67 6.54 -5.89 -9.07
C LEU A 67 7.26 -7.21 -9.31
N LYS A 68 8.18 -7.56 -8.42
CA LYS A 68 9.03 -8.75 -8.57
C LYS A 68 8.57 -9.91 -7.70
N VAL A 69 8.27 -9.63 -6.45
CA VAL A 69 7.79 -10.65 -5.50
C VAL A 69 6.64 -10.09 -4.70
N ASP A 70 5.53 -10.79 -4.72
CA ASP A 70 4.34 -10.51 -3.92
C ASP A 70 3.43 -11.75 -3.88
N ARG A 71 2.17 -11.59 -3.46
CA ARG A 71 1.19 -12.69 -3.45
C ARG A 71 0.90 -13.27 -4.84
N HIS A 72 1.00 -12.47 -5.89
CA HIS A 72 0.73 -12.87 -7.28
C HIS A 72 2.00 -13.35 -7.98
N ASN A 73 3.14 -12.74 -7.62
CA ASN A 73 4.46 -13.08 -8.15
C ASN A 73 5.26 -13.85 -7.08
N GLY A 74 5.45 -15.14 -7.26
CA GLY A 74 6.15 -16.00 -6.31
C GLY A 74 5.33 -16.44 -5.10
N GLY A 75 4.14 -15.89 -4.89
CA GLY A 75 3.23 -16.31 -3.81
C GLY A 75 3.68 -15.93 -2.41
N SER A 76 4.46 -14.85 -2.25
CA SER A 76 4.85 -14.38 -0.91
C SER A 76 3.64 -13.85 -0.15
N SER A 77 3.41 -14.36 1.06
CA SER A 77 2.39 -13.87 2.00
C SER A 77 2.94 -12.88 3.04
N HIS A 78 4.24 -12.57 2.99
CA HIS A 78 4.91 -11.83 4.06
C HIS A 78 5.61 -10.55 3.60
N LEU A 79 5.87 -10.40 2.31
CA LEU A 79 6.56 -9.22 1.79
C LEU A 79 6.12 -8.90 0.36
N VAL A 80 6.36 -7.65 -0.01
CA VAL A 80 6.31 -7.14 -1.39
C VAL A 80 7.67 -6.59 -1.74
N PHE A 81 8.17 -6.91 -2.94
CA PHE A 81 9.46 -6.47 -3.43
C PHE A 81 9.33 -6.01 -4.87
N GLY A 82 9.89 -4.84 -5.18
CA GLY A 82 9.90 -4.32 -6.53
C GLY A 82 10.92 -3.19 -6.73
N THR A 83 10.88 -2.61 -7.92
CA THR A 83 11.76 -1.51 -8.32
C THR A 83 10.96 -0.42 -8.99
N GLU A 84 11.39 0.83 -8.84
CA GLU A 84 10.79 2.01 -9.44
C GLU A 84 11.87 3.04 -9.78
N ASP A 85 11.62 3.83 -10.82
CA ASP A 85 12.49 4.92 -11.24
C ASP A 85 11.75 6.25 -11.11
N ILE A 86 12.38 7.27 -10.50
CA ILE A 86 11.84 8.64 -10.43
C ILE A 86 12.66 9.53 -11.39
N PRO A 87 12.02 10.17 -12.38
CA PRO A 87 12.69 11.10 -13.29
C PRO A 87 13.31 12.31 -12.59
N PRO A 88 14.25 13.00 -13.26
CA PRO A 88 14.85 14.23 -12.74
C PRO A 88 13.81 15.30 -12.37
N GLY A 89 13.94 15.86 -11.17
CA GLY A 89 13.07 16.93 -10.68
C GLY A 89 11.70 16.48 -10.19
N GLU A 90 11.36 15.20 -10.35
CA GLU A 90 10.08 14.66 -9.89
C GLU A 90 10.17 14.12 -8.46
N SER A 91 8.99 13.97 -7.82
CA SER A 91 8.87 13.50 -6.43
C SER A 91 7.79 12.45 -6.33
N ILE A 92 8.03 11.42 -5.49
CA ILE A 92 6.93 10.65 -4.91
C ILE A 92 6.31 11.52 -3.83
N ASP A 93 5.02 11.83 -3.97
CA ASP A 93 4.29 12.70 -3.06
C ASP A 93 4.31 12.16 -1.63
N ARG A 94 4.14 13.08 -0.67
CA ARG A 94 4.15 12.74 0.74
C ARG A 94 3.04 11.75 1.09
N HIS A 95 3.44 10.56 1.53
CA HIS A 95 2.54 9.47 1.86
C HIS A 95 3.04 8.67 3.06
N ARG A 96 2.25 7.71 3.52
CA ARG A 96 2.61 6.75 4.57
C ARG A 96 1.91 5.42 4.34
N HIS A 97 2.50 4.35 4.85
CA HIS A 97 1.96 2.99 4.82
C HIS A 97 1.50 2.56 6.21
N PRO A 98 0.17 2.56 6.52
CA PRO A 98 -0.31 2.26 7.87
C PRO A 98 0.00 0.85 8.36
N GLY A 99 0.04 -0.13 7.45
CA GLY A 99 0.10 -1.56 7.76
C GLY A 99 1.44 -2.24 7.50
N ALA A 100 2.47 -1.53 7.03
CA ALA A 100 3.75 -2.15 6.68
C ALA A 100 4.92 -1.21 6.98
N ASP A 101 6.02 -1.79 7.43
CA ASP A 101 7.33 -1.14 7.35
C ASP A 101 7.80 -1.19 5.90
N GLU A 102 8.59 -0.20 5.51
CA GLU A 102 9.19 -0.13 4.18
C GLU A 102 10.70 0.08 4.26
N ILE A 103 11.41 -0.55 3.34
CA ILE A 103 12.80 -0.21 3.04
C ILE A 103 12.84 0.31 1.61
N LEU A 104 13.39 1.51 1.43
CA LEU A 104 13.85 2.02 0.15
C LEU A 104 15.37 1.91 0.08
N PHE A 105 15.87 1.25 -0.96
CA PHE A 105 17.29 1.21 -1.27
C PHE A 105 17.53 1.94 -2.58
N LEU A 106 18.16 3.12 -2.50
CA LEU A 106 18.58 3.88 -3.67
C LEU A 106 19.77 3.18 -4.31
N GLN A 107 19.59 2.65 -5.51
CA GLN A 107 20.67 2.01 -6.25
C GLN A 107 21.63 3.04 -6.86
N ASN A 108 21.10 4.21 -7.24
CA ASN A 108 21.87 5.30 -7.84
C ASN A 108 21.19 6.64 -7.63
N GLY A 109 21.84 7.72 -8.04
CA GLY A 109 21.28 9.06 -8.13
C GLY A 109 21.49 9.90 -6.88
N HIS A 110 20.76 11.03 -6.81
CA HIS A 110 20.79 12.01 -5.73
C HIS A 110 19.36 12.39 -5.37
N ALA A 111 18.95 12.14 -4.14
CA ALA A 111 17.60 12.37 -3.67
C ALA A 111 17.57 13.22 -2.40
N ARG A 112 16.48 14.01 -2.24
CA ARG A 112 16.06 14.52 -0.95
C ARG A 112 15.00 13.59 -0.39
N VAL A 113 15.22 13.10 0.82
CA VAL A 113 14.29 12.25 1.57
C VAL A 113 13.75 13.04 2.75
N HIS A 114 12.42 13.17 2.81
CA HIS A 114 11.69 13.75 3.94
C HIS A 114 11.02 12.61 4.71
N LEU A 115 11.57 12.23 5.87
CA LEU A 115 11.12 11.10 6.68
C LEU A 115 10.68 11.57 8.06
N GLY A 116 9.36 11.52 8.33
CA GLY A 116 8.76 12.06 9.54
C GLY A 116 9.00 13.57 9.63
N ASP A 117 9.80 13.99 10.63
CA ASP A 117 10.23 15.35 10.86
C ASP A 117 11.68 15.65 10.39
N ARG A 118 12.30 14.70 9.71
CA ARG A 118 13.69 14.80 9.25
C ARG A 118 13.76 14.93 7.75
N THR A 119 14.68 15.76 7.28
CA THR A 119 15.04 15.89 5.87
C THR A 119 16.52 15.62 5.69
N ARG A 120 16.86 14.79 4.72
CA ARG A 120 18.25 14.50 4.37
C ARG A 120 18.42 14.35 2.86
N GLU A 121 19.52 14.84 2.33
CA GLU A 121 19.99 14.49 0.99
C GLU A 121 20.83 13.21 1.08
N VAL A 122 20.60 12.31 0.14
CA VAL A 122 21.25 11.00 0.04
C VAL A 122 21.66 10.72 -1.40
N HIS A 123 22.66 9.89 -1.56
CA HIS A 123 23.17 9.46 -2.87
C HIS A 123 23.00 7.96 -3.03
N GLY A 124 23.37 7.43 -4.20
CA GLY A 124 23.33 5.99 -4.46
C GLY A 124 23.94 5.14 -3.35
N ASP A 125 23.51 3.89 -3.23
CA ASP A 125 23.78 2.94 -2.15
C ASP A 125 23.20 3.35 -0.76
N ALA A 126 22.25 4.30 -0.73
CA ALA A 126 21.60 4.71 0.50
C ALA A 126 20.42 3.79 0.83
N THR A 127 20.25 3.52 2.12
CA THR A 127 19.09 2.80 2.66
C THR A 127 18.25 3.75 3.51
N VAL A 128 16.93 3.76 3.26
CA VAL A 128 15.94 4.46 4.05
C VAL A 128 15.02 3.41 4.68
N PHE A 129 14.99 3.34 6.01
CA PHE A 129 14.02 2.52 6.74
C PHE A 129 12.86 3.39 7.19
N ILE A 130 11.66 3.01 6.81
CA ILE A 130 10.42 3.73 7.02
C ILE A 130 9.51 2.84 7.88
N PRO A 131 9.45 3.08 9.20
CA PRO A 131 8.50 2.35 10.06
C PRO A 131 7.06 2.58 9.59
N ALA A 132 6.21 1.59 9.82
CA ALA A 132 4.79 1.69 9.52
C ALA A 132 4.19 3.01 10.03
N ASN A 133 3.30 3.59 9.23
CA ASN A 133 2.61 4.85 9.53
C ASN A 133 3.51 6.11 9.63
N THR A 134 4.74 6.04 9.12
CA THR A 134 5.67 7.18 9.06
C THR A 134 5.54 7.90 7.71
N TRP A 135 5.41 9.23 7.74
CA TRP A 135 5.37 10.04 6.53
C TRP A 135 6.70 10.04 5.81
N ILE A 136 6.65 9.81 4.50
CA ILE A 136 7.79 9.79 3.58
C ILE A 136 7.48 10.61 2.33
N GLU A 137 8.50 11.29 1.81
CA GLU A 137 8.52 11.95 0.51
C GLU A 137 9.93 11.80 -0.06
N VAL A 138 10.04 11.53 -1.35
CA VAL A 138 11.34 11.38 -2.03
C VAL A 138 11.35 12.24 -3.28
N THR A 139 12.28 13.21 -3.35
CA THR A 139 12.48 14.09 -4.52
C THR A 139 13.78 13.76 -5.20
N ASN A 140 13.76 13.57 -6.51
CA ASN A 140 14.97 13.46 -7.31
C ASN A 140 15.61 14.84 -7.52
N LEU A 141 16.80 15.06 -6.97
CA LEU A 141 17.59 16.29 -7.11
C LEU A 141 18.64 16.20 -8.22
N GLY A 142 18.81 15.04 -8.83
CA GLY A 142 19.78 14.79 -9.89
C GLY A 142 19.28 15.22 -11.27
N THR A 143 20.15 15.01 -12.26
CA THR A 143 19.86 15.22 -13.69
C THR A 143 19.52 13.93 -14.42
N GLU A 144 19.63 12.80 -13.74
CA GLU A 144 19.31 11.46 -14.23
C GLU A 144 18.22 10.84 -13.36
N PRO A 145 17.47 9.84 -13.85
CA PRO A 145 16.53 9.11 -13.02
C PRO A 145 17.22 8.47 -11.81
N ILE A 146 16.60 8.54 -10.65
CA ILE A 146 17.01 7.70 -9.52
C ILE A 146 16.27 6.37 -9.62
N SER A 147 16.99 5.28 -9.41
CA SER A 147 16.42 3.94 -9.34
C SER A 147 16.46 3.46 -7.92
N PHE A 148 15.35 2.94 -7.43
CA PHE A 148 15.31 2.34 -6.09
C PHE A 148 14.59 0.99 -6.09
N VAL A 149 14.93 0.23 -5.08
CA VAL A 149 14.25 -0.99 -4.68
C VAL A 149 13.33 -0.65 -3.51
N PHE A 150 12.09 -1.08 -3.55
CA PHE A 150 11.20 -1.04 -2.40
C PHE A 150 10.93 -2.44 -1.85
N VAL A 151 10.84 -2.53 -0.53
CA VAL A 151 10.49 -3.77 0.19
C VAL A 151 9.48 -3.42 1.27
N PHE A 152 8.27 -3.98 1.19
CA PHE A 152 7.28 -3.86 2.26
C PHE A 152 7.25 -5.13 3.11
N SER A 153 7.16 -4.97 4.42
CA SER A 153 7.11 -6.07 5.39
C SER A 153 5.78 -6.84 5.42
N ALA A 154 4.76 -6.32 4.73
CA ALA A 154 3.45 -6.94 4.61
C ALA A 154 2.84 -6.66 3.23
N PRO A 155 2.00 -7.58 2.71
CA PRO A 155 1.22 -7.37 1.50
C PRO A 155 0.14 -6.29 1.68
N GLY A 156 -0.31 -5.71 0.55
CA GLY A 156 -1.43 -4.76 0.48
C GLY A 156 -1.16 -3.62 -0.49
N PHE A 157 0.01 -3.01 -0.43
CA PHE A 157 0.36 -1.88 -1.30
C PHE A 157 0.46 -2.29 -2.78
N GLU A 158 0.87 -3.51 -3.09
CA GLU A 158 0.90 -4.05 -4.45
C GLU A 158 -0.48 -4.06 -5.13
N ASN A 159 -1.56 -4.15 -4.34
CA ASN A 159 -2.93 -4.09 -4.88
C ASN A 159 -3.30 -2.65 -5.28
N PHE A 160 -2.92 -1.66 -4.47
CA PHE A 160 -3.02 -0.25 -4.82
C PHE A 160 -2.22 0.06 -6.09
N MET A 161 -0.95 -0.37 -6.14
CA MET A 161 -0.10 -0.18 -7.32
C MET A 161 -0.75 -0.76 -8.59
N ARG A 162 -1.39 -1.94 -8.50
CA ARG A 162 -2.11 -2.53 -9.64
C ARG A 162 -3.36 -1.74 -10.02
N ALA A 163 -4.09 -1.23 -9.06
CA ALA A 163 -5.31 -0.45 -9.31
C ALA A 163 -5.02 0.87 -10.03
N GLU A 164 -3.91 1.54 -9.68
CA GLU A 164 -3.50 2.82 -10.28
C GLU A 164 -2.58 2.69 -11.50
N SER A 165 -2.34 1.50 -11.99
CA SER A 165 -1.40 1.28 -13.08
C SER A 165 -1.96 0.41 -14.19
N THR A 166 -1.25 0.42 -15.31
CA THR A 166 -1.56 -0.39 -16.50
C THR A 166 -0.37 -1.32 -16.78
N PRO A 167 -0.58 -2.59 -17.13
CA PRO A 167 0.49 -3.47 -17.59
C PRO A 167 1.27 -2.87 -18.75
N GLU A 168 2.59 -3.03 -18.78
CA GLU A 168 3.43 -2.56 -19.88
C GLU A 168 2.92 -3.10 -21.24
N GLY A 169 2.94 -2.25 -22.27
CA GLY A 169 2.45 -2.58 -23.62
C GLY A 169 0.94 -2.45 -23.82
N GLN A 170 0.17 -2.18 -22.76
CA GLN A 170 -1.26 -1.87 -22.90
C GLN A 170 -1.49 -0.37 -23.02
N LYS A 171 -2.67 -0.01 -23.59
CA LYS A 171 -3.06 1.40 -23.71
C LYS A 171 -3.26 2.03 -22.32
N ILE A 172 -2.51 3.08 -22.04
CA ILE A 172 -2.67 3.86 -20.82
C ILE A 172 -3.86 4.81 -20.97
N THR A 173 -4.79 4.73 -20.03
CA THR A 173 -5.90 5.68 -19.89
C THR A 173 -5.71 6.44 -18.57
N PRO A 174 -5.65 7.78 -18.59
CA PRO A 174 -5.55 8.56 -17.36
C PRO A 174 -6.67 8.20 -16.37
N LEU A 175 -6.36 8.31 -15.08
CA LEU A 175 -7.36 8.25 -14.02
C LEU A 175 -8.13 9.57 -13.98
N THR A 176 -9.45 9.49 -13.91
CA THR A 176 -10.23 10.65 -13.47
C THR A 176 -9.99 10.88 -11.98
N LYS A 177 -10.19 12.10 -11.51
CA LYS A 177 -10.09 12.41 -10.06
C LYS A 177 -11.04 11.57 -9.20
N ALA A 178 -12.18 11.16 -9.76
CA ALA A 178 -13.14 10.32 -9.05
C ALA A 178 -12.67 8.87 -8.93
N GLU A 179 -12.06 8.32 -9.99
CA GLU A 179 -11.46 6.98 -9.96
C GLU A 179 -10.29 6.92 -9.00
N ASP A 180 -9.38 7.90 -9.06
CA ASP A 180 -8.25 8.03 -8.13
C ASP A 180 -8.73 8.09 -6.67
N ALA A 181 -9.66 8.98 -6.34
CA ALA A 181 -10.23 9.09 -5.00
C ALA A 181 -10.91 7.79 -4.52
N GLN A 182 -11.56 7.05 -5.43
CA GLN A 182 -12.17 5.76 -5.10
C GLN A 182 -11.11 4.70 -4.81
N ILE A 183 -10.06 4.61 -5.62
CA ILE A 183 -8.92 3.69 -5.40
C ILE A 183 -8.24 3.99 -4.08
N GLN A 184 -7.93 5.27 -3.80
CA GLN A 184 -7.34 5.68 -2.52
C GLN A 184 -8.22 5.32 -1.33
N LYS A 185 -9.53 5.47 -1.45
CA LYS A 185 -10.47 5.07 -0.39
C LYS A 185 -10.47 3.56 -0.16
N GLU A 186 -10.43 2.76 -1.22
CA GLU A 186 -10.45 1.30 -1.14
C GLU A 186 -9.14 0.76 -0.55
N HIS A 187 -8.02 1.42 -0.84
CA HIS A 187 -6.68 1.01 -0.43
C HIS A 187 -6.08 1.84 0.72
N GLY A 188 -6.87 2.68 1.39
CA GLY A 188 -6.39 3.52 2.49
C GLY A 188 -5.79 2.76 3.69
N HIS A 189 -5.98 1.45 3.77
CA HIS A 189 -5.30 0.58 4.72
C HIS A 189 -3.84 0.30 4.34
N ALA A 190 -3.48 0.45 3.06
CA ALA A 190 -2.14 0.18 2.53
C ALA A 190 -1.33 1.46 2.30
N VAL A 191 -1.98 2.55 1.88
CA VAL A 191 -1.34 3.85 1.65
C VAL A 191 -2.28 5.00 1.96
N ILE A 192 -1.75 6.08 2.50
CA ILE A 192 -2.45 7.35 2.73
C ILE A 192 -1.55 8.47 2.25
N TYR A 193 -2.05 9.27 1.31
CA TYR A 193 -1.37 10.49 0.84
C TYR A 193 -1.70 11.67 1.75
N ALA A 194 -0.76 12.62 1.87
CA ALA A 194 -1.03 13.90 2.53
C ALA A 194 -1.99 14.72 1.68
N GLU A 195 -2.86 15.48 2.33
CA GLU A 195 -3.66 16.48 1.62
C GLU A 195 -2.72 17.58 1.08
N PRO A 196 -3.02 18.11 -0.13
CA PRO A 196 -2.20 19.12 -0.79
C PRO A 196 -2.17 20.47 -0.05
#